data_21acd7237d57d542ec08a224d0c5084f
#
_entry.id   21acd7237d57d542ec08a224d0c5084f
#
_cell.length_a   1.000
_cell.length_b   1.000
_cell.length_c   1.000
_cell.angle_alpha   90.00
_cell.angle_beta   90.00
_cell.angle_gamma   90.00
#
_symmetry.space_group_name_H-M   'P 1'
#
loop_
_entity.id
_entity.type
_entity.pdbx_description
1 polymer ?
#
loop_
_entity_poly.entity_id
_entity_poly.type
_entity_poly.pdbx_seq_one_letter_code
_entity_poly.pdbx_strand_id
1 'polypeptide(L)'
;MTAHYTVTDRIAVITMDNPPVNGLGLSTRQAITQGVAQAMADDQVVAIVLTGHGKAFSGGADIREFGTPKAMQEPNLLSVIAVVENAGKPVVAAVHSVAMGGGLELALGCHYRVVAPGCQIALPEVKLGLVPGAGGTQRLPRALGVETALNMIVKGDPVPSEVLAALPGQRLFDVLAGSADSLMAEAMALAKEKADVRPLPKVRDLPCAHPQGDAYFQFARNMVRGIAKSLPAPEKCVDLVEVATKQKFDAGMLTERQTFLNLMWTPESRALRHIFMA
;
A
#
# COMPACT_ATOMS: atom_id res chain seq x y z
N MET A 1 -20.28 11.40 -2.87
CA MET A 1 -19.71 10.05 -3.10
C MET A 1 -18.20 10.20 -3.04
N THR A 2 -17.50 9.28 -2.40
CA THR A 2 -16.03 9.33 -2.26
C THR A 2 -15.28 8.41 -3.24
N ALA A 3 -16.02 7.79 -4.16
CA ALA A 3 -15.50 7.16 -5.35
C ALA A 3 -16.57 7.11 -6.45
N HIS A 4 -16.13 7.08 -7.70
CA HIS A 4 -16.95 6.94 -8.89
C HIS A 4 -16.69 5.57 -9.53
N TYR A 5 -17.74 4.98 -10.09
CA TYR A 5 -17.68 3.72 -10.81
C TYR A 5 -18.16 3.92 -12.25
N THR A 6 -17.32 3.55 -13.21
CA THR A 6 -17.67 3.59 -14.64
C THR A 6 -17.19 2.31 -15.31
N VAL A 7 -17.79 1.93 -16.43
CA VAL A 7 -17.32 0.81 -17.26
C VAL A 7 -17.02 1.33 -18.67
N THR A 8 -15.82 1.08 -19.14
CA THR A 8 -15.36 1.44 -20.48
C THR A 8 -14.63 0.25 -21.08
N ASP A 9 -14.95 -0.17 -22.29
CA ASP A 9 -14.32 -1.29 -22.98
C ASP A 9 -14.26 -2.57 -22.15
N ARG A 10 -15.33 -2.87 -21.40
CA ARG A 10 -15.44 -4.01 -20.49
C ARG A 10 -14.52 -3.96 -19.27
N ILE A 11 -13.93 -2.81 -18.99
CA ILE A 11 -13.09 -2.60 -17.80
C ILE A 11 -13.84 -1.67 -16.83
N ALA A 12 -14.01 -2.12 -15.59
CA ALA A 12 -14.54 -1.27 -14.53
C ALA A 12 -13.45 -0.33 -14.03
N VAL A 13 -13.73 0.95 -13.97
CA VAL A 13 -12.84 1.97 -13.41
C VAL A 13 -13.45 2.47 -12.11
N ILE A 14 -12.72 2.24 -11.01
CA ILE A 14 -13.06 2.75 -9.68
C ILE A 14 -12.13 3.92 -9.39
N THR A 15 -12.67 5.13 -9.39
CA THR A 15 -11.91 6.37 -9.16
C THR A 15 -12.22 6.91 -7.77
N MET A 16 -11.27 6.83 -6.85
CA MET A 16 -11.38 7.47 -5.53
C MET A 16 -11.45 8.99 -5.69
N ASP A 17 -12.40 9.64 -5.01
CA ASP A 17 -12.62 11.08 -5.06
C ASP A 17 -12.94 11.61 -3.66
N ASN A 18 -11.91 11.65 -2.83
CA ASN A 18 -11.97 12.16 -1.46
C ASN A 18 -10.84 13.19 -1.24
N PRO A 19 -11.02 14.44 -1.75
CA PRO A 19 -9.99 15.45 -1.68
C PRO A 19 -9.59 15.80 -0.22
N PRO A 20 -8.37 16.31 -0.01
CA PRO A 20 -7.40 16.72 -1.04
C PRO A 20 -6.51 15.59 -1.60
N VAL A 21 -6.41 14.44 -0.92
CA VAL A 21 -5.41 13.39 -1.20
C VAL A 21 -6.00 11.97 -1.23
N ASN A 22 -7.28 11.84 -1.43
CA ASN A 22 -7.97 10.54 -1.49
C ASN A 22 -7.72 9.68 -0.25
N GLY A 23 -7.94 10.28 0.93
CA GLY A 23 -7.82 9.58 2.21
C GLY A 23 -8.78 8.39 2.30
N LEU A 24 -8.28 7.27 2.83
CA LEU A 24 -9.01 6.01 2.96
C LEU A 24 -9.84 5.96 4.25
N GLY A 25 -10.69 6.97 4.46
CA GLY A 25 -11.72 6.97 5.49
C GLY A 25 -12.83 5.95 5.21
N LEU A 26 -13.73 5.73 6.17
CA LEU A 26 -14.76 4.70 6.10
C LEU A 26 -15.59 4.77 4.81
N SER A 27 -16.04 5.96 4.40
CA SER A 27 -16.84 6.12 3.18
C SER A 27 -16.09 5.75 1.90
N THR A 28 -14.79 6.08 1.82
CA THR A 28 -13.93 5.69 0.68
C THR A 28 -13.71 4.18 0.66
N ARG A 29 -13.45 3.57 1.82
CA ARG A 29 -13.30 2.12 1.96
C ARG A 29 -14.57 1.37 1.53
N GLN A 30 -15.74 1.85 1.94
CA GLN A 30 -17.03 1.30 1.52
C GLN A 30 -17.23 1.43 0.00
N ALA A 31 -16.93 2.59 -0.58
CA ALA A 31 -17.08 2.83 -2.00
C ALA A 31 -16.17 1.94 -2.86
N ILE A 32 -14.91 1.72 -2.44
CA ILE A 32 -14.00 0.79 -3.12
C ILE A 32 -14.56 -0.64 -3.07
N THR A 33 -14.97 -1.10 -1.87
CA THR A 33 -15.53 -2.46 -1.69
C THR A 33 -16.77 -2.67 -2.54
N GLN A 34 -17.68 -1.69 -2.58
CA GLN A 34 -18.88 -1.74 -3.41
C GLN A 34 -18.54 -1.76 -4.90
N GLY A 35 -17.58 -0.94 -5.34
CA GLY A 35 -17.13 -0.91 -6.74
C GLY A 35 -16.54 -2.25 -7.18
N VAL A 36 -15.71 -2.87 -6.34
CA VAL A 36 -15.16 -4.21 -6.63
C VAL A 36 -16.29 -5.25 -6.68
N ALA A 37 -17.22 -5.23 -5.72
CA ALA A 37 -18.36 -6.16 -5.71
C ALA A 37 -19.25 -6.01 -6.96
N GLN A 38 -19.52 -4.77 -7.37
CA GLN A 38 -20.26 -4.47 -8.61
C GLN A 38 -19.54 -5.00 -9.84
N ALA A 39 -18.23 -4.74 -9.96
CA ALA A 39 -17.42 -5.25 -11.07
C ALA A 39 -17.38 -6.79 -11.12
N MET A 40 -17.33 -7.44 -9.94
CA MET A 40 -17.34 -8.91 -9.86
C MET A 40 -18.69 -9.52 -10.27
N ALA A 41 -19.81 -8.84 -10.00
CA ALA A 41 -21.14 -9.30 -10.34
C ALA A 41 -21.53 -9.06 -11.82
N ASP A 42 -20.80 -8.20 -12.54
CA ASP A 42 -21.09 -7.87 -13.94
C ASP A 42 -20.29 -8.76 -14.89
N ASP A 43 -20.95 -9.70 -15.58
CA ASP A 43 -20.32 -10.62 -16.54
C ASP A 43 -19.72 -9.90 -17.77
N GLN A 44 -20.11 -8.67 -18.05
CA GLN A 44 -19.50 -7.88 -19.11
C GLN A 44 -18.16 -7.26 -18.71
N VAL A 45 -17.88 -7.13 -17.43
CA VAL A 45 -16.59 -6.64 -16.91
C VAL A 45 -15.57 -7.77 -16.88
N VAL A 46 -14.39 -7.55 -17.46
CA VAL A 46 -13.29 -8.54 -17.49
C VAL A 46 -12.12 -8.19 -16.59
N ALA A 47 -11.97 -6.92 -16.23
CA ALA A 47 -10.90 -6.42 -15.37
C ALA A 47 -11.33 -5.13 -14.64
N ILE A 48 -10.56 -4.72 -13.64
CA ILE A 48 -10.82 -3.54 -12.82
C ILE A 48 -9.57 -2.65 -12.85
N VAL A 49 -9.75 -1.35 -13.02
CA VAL A 49 -8.72 -0.33 -12.78
C VAL A 49 -9.12 0.47 -11.54
N LEU A 50 -8.22 0.59 -10.59
CA LEU A 50 -8.38 1.42 -9.39
C LEU A 50 -7.45 2.62 -9.48
N THR A 51 -7.99 3.82 -9.35
CA THR A 51 -7.21 5.07 -9.42
C THR A 51 -7.74 6.14 -8.47
N GLY A 52 -7.07 7.28 -8.39
CA GLY A 52 -7.50 8.46 -7.65
C GLY A 52 -7.88 9.61 -8.60
N HIS A 53 -8.78 10.47 -8.17
CA HIS A 53 -9.05 11.74 -8.82
C HIS A 53 -8.15 12.84 -8.26
N GLY A 54 -7.77 13.81 -9.10
CA GLY A 54 -7.08 15.03 -8.67
C GLY A 54 -5.59 14.83 -8.33
N LYS A 55 -5.19 15.19 -7.12
CA LYS A 55 -3.77 15.40 -6.75
C LYS A 55 -3.03 14.16 -6.23
N ALA A 56 -3.69 13.01 -6.09
CA ALA A 56 -3.07 11.80 -5.54
C ALA A 56 -3.81 10.55 -5.97
N PHE A 57 -3.10 9.44 -6.10
CA PHE A 57 -3.74 8.12 -6.03
C PHE A 57 -4.38 7.96 -4.65
N SER A 58 -3.58 7.99 -3.58
CA SER A 58 -4.07 8.10 -2.20
C SER A 58 -2.93 8.48 -1.25
N GLY A 59 -3.22 9.43 -0.34
CA GLY A 59 -2.35 9.81 0.78
C GLY A 59 -2.38 8.84 1.95
N GLY A 60 -3.19 7.76 1.87
CA GLY A 60 -3.27 6.73 2.89
C GLY A 60 -4.49 6.82 3.79
N ALA A 61 -4.40 6.18 4.96
CA ALA A 61 -5.48 6.16 5.93
C ALA A 61 -5.86 7.58 6.40
N ASP A 62 -7.13 7.80 6.66
CA ASP A 62 -7.57 9.05 7.26
C ASP A 62 -7.18 9.09 8.75
N ILE A 63 -6.10 9.82 9.04
CA ILE A 63 -5.53 9.93 10.38
C ILE A 63 -6.56 10.51 11.38
N ARG A 64 -7.53 11.30 10.92
CA ARG A 64 -8.60 11.85 11.76
C ARG A 64 -9.52 10.76 12.33
N GLU A 65 -9.57 9.60 11.71
CA GLU A 65 -10.32 8.45 12.21
C GLU A 65 -9.55 7.68 13.30
N PHE A 66 -8.22 7.86 13.42
CA PHE A 66 -7.41 7.10 14.37
C PHE A 66 -7.83 7.38 15.82
N GLY A 67 -8.03 6.30 16.60
CA GLY A 67 -8.55 6.38 17.96
C GLY A 67 -10.08 6.55 18.03
N THR A 68 -10.78 6.59 16.90
CA THR A 68 -12.25 6.55 16.83
C THR A 68 -12.75 5.18 16.39
N PRO A 69 -14.02 4.84 16.65
CA PRO A 69 -14.62 3.59 16.15
C PRO A 69 -14.55 3.43 14.62
N LYS A 70 -14.55 4.55 13.86
CA LYS A 70 -14.53 4.53 12.39
C LYS A 70 -13.27 3.88 11.80
N ALA A 71 -12.11 4.04 12.47
CA ALA A 71 -10.86 3.44 12.01
C ALA A 71 -10.93 1.91 11.94
N MET A 72 -11.70 1.30 12.85
CA MET A 72 -11.84 -0.16 12.98
C MET A 72 -13.14 -0.70 12.37
N GLN A 73 -14.05 0.19 11.97
CA GLN A 73 -15.34 -0.19 11.40
C GLN A 73 -15.15 -0.82 10.02
N GLU A 74 -15.88 -1.92 9.77
CA GLU A 74 -15.87 -2.63 8.49
C GLU A 74 -16.62 -1.85 7.38
N PRO A 75 -16.09 -1.93 6.16
CA PRO A 75 -14.81 -2.52 5.81
C PRO A 75 -13.65 -1.68 6.35
N ASN A 76 -12.80 -2.26 7.20
CA ASN A 76 -11.55 -1.63 7.58
C ASN A 76 -10.52 -1.74 6.42
N LEU A 77 -9.35 -1.08 6.52
CA LEU A 77 -8.40 -1.05 5.41
C LEU A 77 -7.85 -2.45 5.05
N LEU A 78 -7.64 -3.33 6.03
CA LEU A 78 -7.23 -4.72 5.79
C LEU A 78 -8.28 -5.47 4.99
N SER A 79 -9.56 -5.28 5.33
CA SER A 79 -10.69 -5.91 4.62
C SER A 79 -10.80 -5.42 3.18
N VAL A 80 -10.61 -4.11 2.94
CA VAL A 80 -10.60 -3.54 1.57
C VAL A 80 -9.47 -4.14 0.74
N ILE A 81 -8.26 -4.18 1.30
CA ILE A 81 -7.10 -4.77 0.60
C ILE A 81 -7.36 -6.26 0.32
N ALA A 82 -7.94 -6.99 1.25
CA ALA A 82 -8.30 -8.39 1.05
C ALA A 82 -9.34 -8.58 -0.07
N VAL A 83 -10.35 -7.71 -0.15
CA VAL A 83 -11.35 -7.73 -1.24
C VAL A 83 -10.68 -7.50 -2.59
N VAL A 84 -9.77 -6.54 -2.70
CA VAL A 84 -9.02 -6.25 -3.94
C VAL A 84 -8.11 -7.41 -4.30
N GLU A 85 -7.32 -7.92 -3.35
CA GLU A 85 -6.34 -8.99 -3.55
C GLU A 85 -6.99 -10.34 -3.93
N ASN A 86 -8.21 -10.59 -3.45
CA ASN A 86 -8.95 -11.83 -3.72
C ASN A 86 -10.02 -11.67 -4.82
N ALA A 87 -10.07 -10.53 -5.50
CA ALA A 87 -10.97 -10.38 -6.64
C ALA A 87 -10.66 -11.43 -7.71
N GLY A 88 -11.70 -12.06 -8.27
CA GLY A 88 -11.57 -13.08 -9.34
C GLY A 88 -11.24 -12.49 -10.71
N LYS A 89 -11.30 -11.17 -10.85
CA LYS A 89 -10.90 -10.42 -12.05
C LYS A 89 -9.63 -9.62 -11.76
N PRO A 90 -8.73 -9.41 -12.75
CA PRO A 90 -7.53 -8.59 -12.54
C PRO A 90 -7.87 -7.20 -12.00
N VAL A 91 -7.17 -6.76 -10.99
CA VAL A 91 -7.23 -5.39 -10.49
C VAL A 91 -5.89 -4.72 -10.76
N VAL A 92 -5.91 -3.63 -11.52
CA VAL A 92 -4.75 -2.82 -11.88
C VAL A 92 -4.83 -1.49 -11.12
N ALA A 93 -3.83 -1.18 -10.29
CA ALA A 93 -3.69 0.15 -9.74
C ALA A 93 -3.06 1.09 -10.78
N ALA A 94 -3.75 2.19 -11.12
CA ALA A 94 -3.19 3.29 -11.92
C ALA A 94 -2.76 4.40 -10.95
N VAL A 95 -1.46 4.43 -10.65
CA VAL A 95 -0.88 5.22 -9.56
C VAL A 95 -0.27 6.49 -10.11
N HIS A 96 -0.73 7.65 -9.62
CA HIS A 96 -0.20 8.96 -10.01
C HIS A 96 0.11 9.83 -8.80
N SER A 97 0.99 10.81 -8.99
CA SER A 97 1.38 11.87 -8.06
C SER A 97 1.84 11.35 -6.70
N VAL A 98 0.93 10.76 -5.89
CA VAL A 98 1.22 10.33 -4.52
C VAL A 98 0.55 8.99 -4.23
N ALA A 99 1.33 8.02 -3.72
CA ALA A 99 0.82 6.81 -3.07
C ALA A 99 1.58 6.59 -1.76
N MET A 100 0.94 6.90 -0.64
CA MET A 100 1.59 6.89 0.68
C MET A 100 0.80 6.06 1.69
N GLY A 101 1.51 5.44 2.63
CA GLY A 101 0.91 4.68 3.73
C GLY A 101 -0.12 3.68 3.24
N GLY A 102 -1.32 3.70 3.81
CA GLY A 102 -2.44 2.86 3.39
C GLY A 102 -2.77 2.92 1.90
N GLY A 103 -2.44 4.03 1.22
CA GLY A 103 -2.60 4.15 -0.25
C GLY A 103 -1.63 3.26 -1.01
N LEU A 104 -0.37 3.21 -0.57
CA LEU A 104 0.60 2.26 -1.12
C LEU A 104 0.24 0.82 -0.75
N GLU A 105 -0.23 0.58 0.48
CA GLU A 105 -0.68 -0.75 0.92
C GLU A 105 -1.86 -1.26 0.08
N LEU A 106 -2.79 -0.36 -0.29
CA LEU A 106 -3.90 -0.68 -1.21
C LEU A 106 -3.38 -1.02 -2.62
N ALA A 107 -2.44 -0.23 -3.15
CA ALA A 107 -1.82 -0.50 -4.45
C ALA A 107 -1.07 -1.84 -4.44
N LEU A 108 -0.37 -2.18 -3.35
CA LEU A 108 0.30 -3.47 -3.17
C LEU A 108 -0.67 -4.65 -3.06
N GLY A 109 -1.92 -4.41 -2.70
CA GLY A 109 -2.99 -5.40 -2.72
C GLY A 109 -3.57 -5.65 -4.12
N CYS A 110 -3.38 -4.74 -5.08
CA CYS A 110 -3.78 -4.96 -6.46
C CYS A 110 -2.90 -6.01 -7.14
N HIS A 111 -3.44 -6.68 -8.16
CA HIS A 111 -2.70 -7.70 -8.91
C HIS A 111 -1.57 -7.07 -9.73
N TYR A 112 -1.84 -5.93 -10.35
CA TYR A 112 -0.88 -5.19 -11.18
C TYR A 112 -0.84 -3.71 -10.81
N ARG A 113 0.25 -3.02 -11.14
CA ARG A 113 0.48 -1.60 -10.84
C ARG A 113 1.14 -0.91 -12.03
N VAL A 114 0.45 0.07 -12.57
CA VAL A 114 1.00 1.04 -13.54
C VAL A 114 1.23 2.33 -12.78
N VAL A 115 2.42 2.90 -12.85
CA VAL A 115 2.78 4.13 -12.13
C VAL A 115 3.17 5.23 -13.10
N ALA A 116 2.69 6.44 -12.86
CA ALA A 116 3.13 7.62 -13.60
C ALA A 116 4.57 8.02 -13.17
N PRO A 117 5.36 8.62 -14.08
CA PRO A 117 6.63 9.24 -13.69
C PRO A 117 6.40 10.37 -12.68
N GLY A 118 7.38 10.62 -11.81
CA GLY A 118 7.35 11.66 -10.78
C GLY A 118 6.48 11.34 -9.56
N CYS A 119 5.85 10.16 -9.52
CA CYS A 119 5.00 9.74 -8.41
C CYS A 119 5.82 9.56 -7.13
N GLN A 120 5.33 10.09 -6.00
CA GLN A 120 5.96 9.98 -4.70
C GLN A 120 5.41 8.78 -3.93
N ILE A 121 6.29 7.83 -3.64
CA ILE A 121 5.97 6.53 -3.05
C ILE A 121 6.58 6.44 -1.66
N ALA A 122 5.77 6.19 -0.62
CA ALA A 122 6.27 6.10 0.75
C ALA A 122 5.41 5.21 1.67
N LEU A 123 6.02 4.73 2.74
CA LEU A 123 5.35 4.25 3.96
C LEU A 123 5.80 5.15 5.13
N PRO A 124 5.14 6.31 5.34
CA PRO A 124 5.60 7.34 6.26
C PRO A 124 5.13 7.15 7.71
N GLU A 125 4.53 6.02 8.05
CA GLU A 125 3.91 5.74 9.34
C GLU A 125 4.86 5.95 10.53
N VAL A 126 6.15 5.72 10.33
CA VAL A 126 7.19 5.94 11.35
C VAL A 126 7.24 7.39 11.82
N LYS A 127 6.91 8.36 10.96
CA LYS A 127 6.84 9.80 11.30
C LYS A 127 5.67 10.12 12.25
N LEU A 128 4.72 9.19 12.36
CA LEU A 128 3.59 9.25 13.29
C LEU A 128 3.82 8.36 14.53
N GLY A 129 5.05 7.81 14.69
CA GLY A 129 5.36 6.87 15.76
C GLY A 129 4.64 5.53 15.60
N LEU A 130 4.31 5.16 14.36
CA LEU A 130 3.61 3.92 14.00
C LEU A 130 4.46 3.09 13.03
N VAL A 131 4.03 1.87 12.78
CA VAL A 131 4.46 1.03 11.68
C VAL A 131 3.36 0.98 10.62
N PRO A 132 3.63 0.63 9.36
CA PRO A 132 2.59 0.24 8.41
C PRO A 132 1.67 -0.82 9.03
N GLY A 133 0.36 -0.68 8.86
CA GLY A 133 -0.61 -1.51 9.60
C GLY A 133 -1.60 -2.28 8.74
N ALA A 134 -1.42 -2.24 7.41
CA ALA A 134 -2.29 -2.94 6.46
C ALA A 134 -1.48 -3.80 5.46
N GLY A 135 -0.31 -4.27 5.87
CA GLY A 135 0.53 -5.20 5.13
C GLY A 135 1.78 -4.58 4.50
N GLY A 136 2.06 -3.30 4.77
CA GLY A 136 3.21 -2.61 4.18
C GLY A 136 4.53 -3.25 4.55
N THR A 137 4.74 -3.63 5.81
CA THR A 137 5.97 -4.32 6.25
C THR A 137 6.08 -5.74 5.71
N GLN A 138 4.97 -6.31 5.26
CA GLN A 138 4.92 -7.68 4.74
C GLN A 138 4.97 -7.71 3.21
N ARG A 139 4.31 -6.77 2.50
CA ARG A 139 4.27 -6.73 1.03
C ARG A 139 5.45 -5.97 0.42
N LEU A 140 5.84 -4.82 0.97
CA LEU A 140 6.89 -4.00 0.34
C LEU A 140 8.24 -4.73 0.24
N PRO A 141 8.74 -5.46 1.27
CA PRO A 141 10.00 -6.21 1.14
C PRO A 141 9.92 -7.37 0.14
N ARG A 142 8.72 -7.92 -0.11
CA ARG A 142 8.49 -8.90 -1.17
C ARG A 142 8.54 -8.28 -2.57
N ALA A 143 8.11 -7.03 -2.69
CA ALA A 143 8.06 -6.32 -3.97
C ALA A 143 9.40 -5.64 -4.35
N LEU A 144 10.13 -5.10 -3.38
CA LEU A 144 11.35 -4.30 -3.61
C LEU A 144 12.64 -4.93 -3.09
N GLY A 145 12.56 -6.08 -2.40
CA GLY A 145 13.67 -6.60 -1.62
C GLY A 145 13.76 -5.94 -0.23
N VAL A 146 14.42 -6.65 0.68
CA VAL A 146 14.45 -6.32 2.11
C VAL A 146 15.14 -4.99 2.39
N GLU A 147 16.30 -4.75 1.79
CA GLU A 147 17.10 -3.54 2.07
C GLU A 147 16.38 -2.26 1.66
N THR A 148 15.88 -2.21 0.43
CA THR A 148 15.16 -1.02 -0.07
C THR A 148 13.88 -0.79 0.72
N ALA A 149 13.10 -1.83 0.95
CA ALA A 149 11.86 -1.73 1.71
C ALA A 149 12.10 -1.27 3.15
N LEU A 150 13.10 -1.85 3.82
CA LEU A 150 13.44 -1.45 5.20
C LEU A 150 13.87 0.01 5.28
N ASN A 151 14.72 0.47 4.35
CA ASN A 151 15.13 1.87 4.29
C ASN A 151 13.95 2.83 4.10
N MET A 152 13.00 2.49 3.22
CA MET A 152 11.79 3.28 3.01
C MET A 152 10.91 3.33 4.25
N ILE A 153 10.68 2.18 4.90
CA ILE A 153 9.80 2.06 6.07
C ILE A 153 10.37 2.77 7.30
N VAL A 154 11.68 2.64 7.54
CA VAL A 154 12.35 3.22 8.72
C VAL A 154 12.50 4.75 8.60
N LYS A 155 12.73 5.27 7.39
CA LYS A 155 12.85 6.71 7.14
C LYS A 155 11.49 7.38 6.94
N GLY A 156 10.57 6.69 6.29
CA GLY A 156 9.27 7.23 5.92
C GLY A 156 9.35 8.37 4.90
N ASP A 157 10.46 8.48 4.17
CA ASP A 157 10.64 9.52 3.16
C ASP A 157 10.10 9.06 1.79
N PRO A 158 9.51 9.98 1.01
CA PRO A 158 9.06 9.67 -0.33
C PRO A 158 10.23 9.34 -1.27
N VAL A 159 10.01 8.35 -2.13
CA VAL A 159 10.96 7.99 -3.20
C VAL A 159 10.24 8.13 -4.54
N PRO A 160 10.85 8.79 -5.53
CA PRO A 160 10.27 8.89 -6.86
C PRO A 160 10.06 7.53 -7.53
N SER A 161 8.95 7.39 -8.26
CA SER A 161 8.59 6.15 -8.93
C SER A 161 9.65 5.64 -9.90
N GLU A 162 10.34 6.54 -10.62
CA GLU A 162 11.41 6.18 -11.57
C GLU A 162 12.61 5.53 -10.88
N VAL A 163 12.92 6.00 -9.66
CA VAL A 163 14.02 5.42 -8.87
C VAL A 163 13.69 3.99 -8.48
N LEU A 164 12.45 3.75 -8.05
CA LEU A 164 11.99 2.42 -7.65
C LEU A 164 11.81 1.49 -8.86
N ALA A 165 11.28 2.01 -9.97
CA ALA A 165 11.09 1.24 -11.20
C ALA A 165 12.41 0.80 -11.84
N ALA A 166 13.49 1.57 -11.65
CA ALA A 166 14.84 1.25 -12.15
C ALA A 166 15.58 0.20 -11.30
N LEU A 167 15.06 -0.20 -10.14
CA LEU A 167 15.73 -1.18 -9.29
C LEU A 167 15.71 -2.56 -9.94
N PRO A 168 16.87 -3.26 -10.02
CA PRO A 168 16.92 -4.59 -10.60
C PRO A 168 16.05 -5.58 -9.83
N GLY A 169 15.19 -6.32 -10.56
CA GLY A 169 14.36 -7.37 -9.99
C GLY A 169 13.17 -6.89 -9.15
N GLN A 170 12.89 -5.59 -9.13
CA GLN A 170 11.71 -5.06 -8.47
C GLN A 170 10.41 -5.67 -9.05
N ARG A 171 9.42 -5.83 -8.19
CA ARG A 171 8.05 -6.31 -8.48
C ARG A 171 6.99 -5.34 -7.96
N LEU A 172 7.41 -4.11 -7.65
CA LEU A 172 6.49 -3.07 -7.18
C LEU A 172 5.63 -2.54 -8.31
N PHE A 173 6.24 -2.29 -9.48
CA PHE A 173 5.56 -1.78 -10.65
C PHE A 173 5.69 -2.74 -11.83
N ASP A 174 4.59 -2.99 -12.52
CA ASP A 174 4.55 -3.76 -13.76
C ASP A 174 4.89 -2.85 -14.96
N VAL A 175 4.45 -1.60 -14.92
CA VAL A 175 4.71 -0.60 -15.96
C VAL A 175 5.00 0.76 -15.31
N LEU A 176 6.09 1.41 -15.75
CA LEU A 176 6.28 2.85 -15.60
C LEU A 176 5.71 3.50 -16.86
N ALA A 177 4.63 4.27 -16.72
CA ALA A 177 3.96 4.91 -17.85
C ALA A 177 4.87 5.94 -18.53
N GLY A 178 4.66 6.14 -19.82
CA GLY A 178 5.44 7.10 -20.60
C GLY A 178 5.24 8.56 -20.15
N SER A 179 4.07 8.86 -19.59
CA SER A 179 3.74 10.18 -19.02
C SER A 179 2.57 10.06 -18.02
N ALA A 180 2.30 11.14 -17.29
CA ALA A 180 1.11 11.21 -16.45
C ALA A 180 -0.18 11.11 -17.29
N ASP A 181 -0.20 11.70 -18.49
CA ASP A 181 -1.36 11.72 -19.37
C ASP A 181 -1.65 10.35 -20.00
N SER A 182 -0.62 9.51 -20.23
CA SER A 182 -0.77 8.16 -20.78
C SER A 182 -1.14 7.10 -19.73
N LEU A 183 -1.02 7.42 -18.45
CA LEU A 183 -1.21 6.47 -17.33
C LEU A 183 -2.50 5.66 -17.45
N MET A 184 -3.64 6.33 -17.65
CA MET A 184 -4.93 5.63 -17.69
C MET A 184 -5.05 4.73 -18.93
N ALA A 185 -4.58 5.21 -20.09
CA ALA A 185 -4.59 4.39 -21.31
C ALA A 185 -3.73 3.13 -21.16
N GLU A 186 -2.54 3.27 -20.54
CA GLU A 186 -1.63 2.14 -20.29
C GLU A 186 -2.19 1.18 -19.23
N ALA A 187 -2.83 1.69 -18.18
CA ALA A 187 -3.49 0.86 -17.17
C ALA A 187 -4.67 0.07 -17.76
N MET A 188 -5.48 0.70 -18.61
CA MET A 188 -6.58 0.05 -19.33
C MET A 188 -6.07 -1.01 -20.31
N ALA A 189 -4.99 -0.72 -21.03
CA ALA A 189 -4.34 -1.67 -21.93
C ALA A 189 -3.82 -2.90 -21.18
N LEU A 190 -3.11 -2.68 -20.05
CA LEU A 190 -2.63 -3.77 -19.19
C LEU A 190 -3.80 -4.58 -18.62
N ALA A 191 -4.85 -3.92 -18.13
CA ALA A 191 -6.03 -4.60 -17.60
C ALA A 191 -6.67 -5.53 -18.64
N LYS A 192 -6.79 -5.06 -19.87
CA LYS A 192 -7.31 -5.84 -21.00
C LYS A 192 -6.38 -7.02 -21.36
N GLU A 193 -5.06 -6.78 -21.40
CA GLU A 193 -4.06 -7.83 -21.65
C GLU A 193 -4.12 -8.96 -20.61
N LYS A 194 -4.35 -8.59 -19.36
CA LYS A 194 -4.34 -9.53 -18.22
C LYS A 194 -5.72 -10.15 -17.92
N ALA A 195 -6.76 -9.84 -18.69
CA ALA A 195 -8.13 -10.28 -18.43
C ALA A 195 -8.27 -11.80 -18.24
N ASP A 196 -7.54 -12.58 -19.04
CA ASP A 196 -7.62 -14.05 -19.03
C ASP A 196 -6.47 -14.73 -18.26
N VAL A 197 -5.54 -13.96 -17.68
CA VAL A 197 -4.40 -14.53 -16.94
C VAL A 197 -4.87 -15.15 -15.64
N ARG A 198 -4.56 -16.44 -15.44
CA ARG A 198 -4.82 -17.15 -14.18
C ARG A 198 -3.65 -18.11 -13.89
N PRO A 199 -3.29 -18.32 -12.61
CA PRO A 199 -3.78 -17.57 -11.43
C PRO A 199 -3.35 -16.11 -11.47
N LEU A 200 -4.11 -15.23 -10.81
CA LEU A 200 -3.74 -13.82 -10.66
C LEU A 200 -2.54 -13.69 -9.71
N PRO A 201 -1.53 -12.87 -10.07
CA PRO A 201 -0.36 -12.70 -9.22
C PRO A 201 -0.72 -11.90 -7.96
N LYS A 202 -0.14 -12.28 -6.82
CA LYS A 202 -0.29 -11.55 -5.56
C LYS A 202 1.09 -11.26 -4.97
N VAL A 203 1.30 -10.04 -4.51
CA VAL A 203 2.57 -9.65 -3.88
C VAL A 203 2.86 -10.49 -2.65
N ARG A 204 1.81 -10.91 -1.91
CA ARG A 204 1.95 -11.76 -0.72
C ARG A 204 2.61 -13.11 -0.99
N ASP A 205 2.51 -13.61 -2.22
CA ASP A 205 3.03 -14.93 -2.61
C ASP A 205 4.49 -14.87 -3.09
N LEU A 206 5.05 -13.67 -3.26
CA LEU A 206 6.44 -13.49 -3.63
C LEU A 206 7.38 -13.90 -2.48
N PRO A 207 8.55 -14.47 -2.80
CA PRO A 207 9.55 -14.80 -1.78
C PRO A 207 10.07 -13.55 -1.08
N CYS A 208 10.47 -13.69 0.17
CA CYS A 208 11.09 -12.63 0.96
C CYS A 208 12.24 -13.22 1.75
N ALA A 209 13.46 -12.86 1.41
CA ALA A 209 14.68 -13.31 2.09
C ALA A 209 15.77 -12.25 1.99
N HIS A 210 16.73 -12.28 2.90
CA HIS A 210 17.95 -11.49 2.84
C HIS A 210 19.18 -12.41 2.91
N PRO A 211 20.22 -12.24 2.05
CA PRO A 211 21.34 -13.14 1.99
C PRO A 211 22.10 -13.29 3.32
N GLN A 212 22.20 -12.22 4.09
CA GLN A 212 22.87 -12.21 5.39
C GLN A 212 21.98 -12.60 6.57
N GLY A 213 20.69 -12.86 6.35
CA GLY A 213 19.77 -13.32 7.38
C GLY A 213 19.79 -12.44 8.64
N ASP A 214 19.92 -13.09 9.81
CA ASP A 214 19.85 -12.44 11.12
C ASP A 214 20.93 -11.36 11.33
N ALA A 215 22.11 -11.52 10.74
CA ALA A 215 23.21 -10.55 10.87
C ALA A 215 22.82 -9.19 10.30
N TYR A 216 22.11 -9.17 9.17
CA TYR A 216 21.60 -7.92 8.58
C TYR A 216 20.61 -7.22 9.51
N PHE A 217 19.65 -7.94 10.07
CA PHE A 217 18.65 -7.35 10.96
C PHE A 217 19.25 -6.86 12.28
N GLN A 218 20.24 -7.57 12.82
CA GLN A 218 20.97 -7.09 13.99
C GLN A 218 21.72 -5.79 13.69
N PHE A 219 22.40 -5.70 12.56
CA PHE A 219 23.04 -4.46 12.09
C PHE A 219 22.00 -3.33 11.94
N ALA A 220 20.88 -3.59 11.25
CA ALA A 220 19.81 -2.62 11.04
C ALA A 220 19.24 -2.08 12.37
N ARG A 221 19.00 -2.94 13.37
CA ARG A 221 18.56 -2.51 14.72
C ARG A 221 19.58 -1.58 15.37
N ASN A 222 20.85 -1.91 15.31
CA ASN A 222 21.90 -1.07 15.91
C ASN A 222 21.96 0.31 15.23
N MET A 223 21.84 0.36 13.90
CA MET A 223 21.79 1.61 13.15
C MET A 223 20.56 2.45 13.53
N VAL A 224 19.39 1.84 13.60
CA VAL A 224 18.14 2.52 13.92
C VAL A 224 18.14 3.05 15.35
N ARG A 225 18.62 2.29 16.34
CA ARG A 225 18.76 2.74 17.73
C ARG A 225 19.65 3.97 17.86
N GLY A 226 20.71 4.06 17.08
CA GLY A 226 21.60 5.22 17.05
C GLY A 226 20.91 6.50 16.54
N ILE A 227 19.93 6.37 15.64
CA ILE A 227 19.24 7.51 15.00
C ILE A 227 17.91 7.84 15.67
N ALA A 228 17.13 6.83 16.00
CA ALA A 228 15.74 6.97 16.48
C ALA A 228 15.63 7.43 17.94
N LYS A 229 16.74 7.49 18.67
CA LYS A 229 16.77 7.87 20.09
C LYS A 229 15.77 7.00 20.90
N SER A 230 14.75 7.63 21.47
CA SER A 230 13.75 6.96 22.31
C SER A 230 12.45 6.57 21.58
N LEU A 231 12.37 6.74 20.25
CA LEU A 231 11.17 6.39 19.50
C LEU A 231 11.12 4.87 19.24
N PRO A 232 10.05 4.16 19.65
CA PRO A 232 9.97 2.71 19.51
C PRO A 232 9.66 2.25 18.07
N ALA A 233 8.93 3.03 17.28
CA ALA A 233 8.42 2.63 15.97
C ALA A 233 9.52 2.22 14.97
N PRO A 234 10.65 2.94 14.83
CA PRO A 234 11.69 2.55 13.86
C PRO A 234 12.29 1.17 14.12
N GLU A 235 12.53 0.78 15.36
CA GLU A 235 13.02 -0.56 15.69
C GLU A 235 11.95 -1.62 15.41
N LYS A 236 10.69 -1.32 15.69
CA LYS A 236 9.56 -2.19 15.35
C LYS A 236 9.39 -2.39 13.84
N CYS A 237 9.73 -1.39 13.03
CA CYS A 237 9.77 -1.57 11.57
C CYS A 237 10.83 -2.61 11.17
N VAL A 238 12.01 -2.61 11.79
CA VAL A 238 13.05 -3.63 11.54
C VAL A 238 12.54 -5.01 11.95
N ASP A 239 11.95 -5.15 13.14
CA ASP A 239 11.40 -6.40 13.63
C ASP A 239 10.36 -6.99 12.67
N LEU A 240 9.45 -6.16 12.13
CA LEU A 240 8.38 -6.61 11.24
C LEU A 240 8.88 -6.99 9.84
N VAL A 241 9.90 -6.31 9.31
CA VAL A 241 10.53 -6.70 8.04
C VAL A 241 11.31 -8.01 8.23
N GLU A 242 11.95 -8.23 9.38
CA GLU A 242 12.54 -9.53 9.71
C GLU A 242 11.48 -10.63 9.79
N VAL A 243 10.34 -10.37 10.42
CA VAL A 243 9.19 -11.29 10.46
C VAL A 243 8.76 -11.69 9.04
N ALA A 244 8.74 -10.75 8.08
CA ALA A 244 8.39 -11.04 6.69
C ALA A 244 9.34 -12.05 6.02
N THR A 245 10.60 -12.15 6.48
CA THR A 245 11.57 -13.13 5.96
C THR A 245 11.51 -14.49 6.64
N LYS A 246 10.91 -14.57 7.83
CA LYS A 246 10.95 -15.76 8.69
C LYS A 246 9.61 -16.49 8.83
N GLN A 247 8.51 -15.74 8.64
CA GLN A 247 7.16 -16.26 8.88
C GLN A 247 6.33 -16.33 7.60
N LYS A 248 5.29 -17.17 7.62
CA LYS A 248 4.25 -17.13 6.58
C LYS A 248 3.55 -15.79 6.60
N PHE A 249 3.10 -15.34 5.45
CA PHE A 249 2.51 -14.02 5.25
C PHE A 249 1.41 -13.70 6.28
N ASP A 250 0.45 -14.60 6.48
CA ASP A 250 -0.67 -14.34 7.39
C ASP A 250 -0.23 -14.21 8.87
N ALA A 251 0.77 -14.97 9.29
CA ALA A 251 1.36 -14.83 10.62
C ALA A 251 2.08 -13.48 10.76
N GLY A 252 2.81 -13.06 9.72
CA GLY A 252 3.43 -11.73 9.66
C GLY A 252 2.41 -10.60 9.72
N MET A 253 1.28 -10.73 9.02
CA MET A 253 0.18 -9.76 9.07
C MET A 253 -0.41 -9.62 10.47
N LEU A 254 -0.59 -10.72 11.20
CA LEU A 254 -1.07 -10.68 12.59
C LEU A 254 -0.07 -9.96 13.50
N THR A 255 1.23 -10.25 13.35
CA THR A 255 2.29 -9.58 14.12
C THR A 255 2.36 -8.08 13.79
N GLU A 256 2.26 -7.70 12.53
CA GLU A 256 2.20 -6.30 12.09
C GLU A 256 1.00 -5.59 12.73
N ARG A 257 -0.19 -6.18 12.61
CA ARG A 257 -1.42 -5.60 13.16
C ARG A 257 -1.33 -5.37 14.66
N GLN A 258 -0.85 -6.36 15.41
CA GLN A 258 -0.68 -6.25 16.86
C GLN A 258 0.31 -5.15 17.22
N THR A 259 1.43 -5.07 16.51
CA THR A 259 2.46 -4.04 16.72
C THR A 259 1.90 -2.65 16.43
N PHE A 260 1.18 -2.48 15.32
CA PHE A 260 0.50 -1.22 14.99
C PHE A 260 -0.45 -0.78 16.10
N LEU A 261 -1.32 -1.67 16.59
CA LEU A 261 -2.28 -1.37 17.64
C LEU A 261 -1.59 -0.99 18.96
N ASN A 262 -0.52 -1.69 19.33
CA ASN A 262 0.24 -1.38 20.52
C ASN A 262 0.90 0.02 20.43
N LEU A 263 1.51 0.35 19.29
CA LEU A 263 2.14 1.65 19.06
C LEU A 263 1.13 2.79 19.03
N MET A 264 -0.07 2.56 18.52
CA MET A 264 -1.10 3.60 18.41
C MET A 264 -1.47 4.23 19.77
N TRP A 265 -1.28 3.50 20.87
CA TRP A 265 -1.58 3.97 22.23
C TRP A 265 -0.38 4.49 22.98
N THR A 266 0.83 4.47 22.41
CA THR A 266 2.03 5.02 23.04
C THR A 266 1.97 6.56 23.13
N PRO A 267 2.60 7.16 24.15
CA PRO A 267 2.68 8.61 24.29
C PRO A 267 3.35 9.26 23.05
N GLU A 268 4.39 8.62 22.51
CA GLU A 268 5.16 9.10 21.38
C GLU A 268 4.28 9.20 20.12
N SER A 269 3.54 8.14 19.80
CA SER A 269 2.64 8.16 18.64
C SER A 269 1.51 9.16 18.80
N ARG A 270 0.95 9.29 20.01
CA ARG A 270 -0.10 10.28 20.28
C ARG A 270 0.41 11.71 20.09
N ALA A 271 1.61 12.02 20.58
CA ALA A 271 2.23 13.32 20.44
C ALA A 271 2.55 13.63 18.97
N LEU A 272 3.17 12.69 18.23
CA LEU A 272 3.51 12.88 16.82
C LEU A 272 2.26 13.08 15.95
N ARG A 273 1.21 12.31 16.18
CA ARG A 273 -0.07 12.47 15.45
C ARG A 273 -0.73 13.82 15.79
N HIS A 274 -0.64 14.28 17.04
CA HIS A 274 -1.18 15.58 17.42
C HIS A 274 -0.46 16.72 16.68
N ILE A 275 0.88 16.70 16.66
CA ILE A 275 1.67 17.68 15.91
C ILE A 275 1.38 17.65 14.41
N PHE A 276 1.19 16.47 13.85
CA PHE A 276 0.89 16.33 12.43
C PHE A 276 -0.47 16.93 12.03
N MET A 277 -1.42 16.98 12.94
CA MET A 277 -2.77 17.50 12.72
C MET A 277 -2.95 18.96 13.11
N ALA A 278 -2.00 19.57 13.82
CA ALA A 278 -2.03 20.96 14.26
C ALA A 278 -1.64 21.92 13.12
#